data_19641713371e397faf8b06605ab9173a
#
_entry.id   19641713371e397faf8b06605ab9173a
#
_cell.length_a   1.000
_cell.length_b   1.000
_cell.length_c   1.000
_cell.angle_alpha   90.00
_cell.angle_beta   90.00
_cell.angle_gamma   90.00
#
_symmetry.space_group_name_H-M   'P 1'
#
loop_
_entity.id
_entity.type
_entity.pdbx_description
1 polymer ?
#
loop_
_entity_poly.entity_id
_entity_poly.type
_entity_poly.pdbx_seq_one_letter_code
_entity_poly.pdbx_strand_id
1 'polypeptide(L)'
;MGARSLDLLADFNNRPGQEIDLHRPGYMFALTRPEDVALFERSMAIHHQFGVESMMLTPQEAHKKNPILNVDDVLACHFTPNDGYCTPESVVMGYASGARRHGATVVTNVEATGIDVQGGEITAVHTTAGTVKCKAVVNAAGAWSPQIGAMVGMDLPVQPLKRELLITEPLSAEFDDVPADMPFTIDYATSLYWHREGPGLLMGFSDKTAEYGWDLTRDPNFPEKLAELAFHRAPRLLDVGVGRGWAGYYDVAPDHNAILGEWSGVSRMLYATGFSGHGFLQGPAIGEILRDLYLGKTPFVDITPMNADRFANGGQLRPEANIV
;
A
#
# COMPACT_ATOMS: atom_id res chain seq x y z
N MET A 1 -11.01 0.22 6.93
CA MET A 1 -9.71 0.87 7.23
C MET A 1 -9.37 1.93 6.18
N GLY A 2 -9.39 1.63 4.89
CA GLY A 2 -9.03 2.60 3.84
C GLY A 2 -9.80 3.92 3.93
N ALA A 3 -11.12 3.91 4.05
CA ALA A 3 -11.92 5.13 4.20
C ALA A 3 -11.47 5.97 5.41
N ARG A 4 -11.20 5.33 6.57
CA ARG A 4 -10.68 6.04 7.76
C ARG A 4 -9.30 6.62 7.51
N SER A 5 -8.42 5.91 6.81
CA SER A 5 -7.10 6.42 6.45
C SER A 5 -7.20 7.64 5.52
N LEU A 6 -8.12 7.61 4.55
CA LEU A 6 -8.34 8.73 3.65
C LEU A 6 -8.79 10.00 4.40
N ASP A 7 -9.68 9.85 5.40
CA ASP A 7 -10.06 10.97 6.27
C ASP A 7 -8.85 11.56 7.02
N LEU A 8 -7.97 10.67 7.54
CA LEU A 8 -6.75 11.09 8.25
C LEU A 8 -5.74 11.77 7.32
N LEU A 9 -5.60 11.28 6.10
CA LEU A 9 -4.74 11.91 5.07
C LEU A 9 -5.33 13.25 4.60
N ALA A 10 -6.65 13.35 4.47
CA ALA A 10 -7.31 14.62 4.11
C ALA A 10 -7.13 15.71 5.19
N ASP A 11 -7.02 15.33 6.46
CA ASP A 11 -6.78 16.24 7.60
C ASP A 11 -5.28 16.42 7.93
N PHE A 12 -4.37 15.89 7.12
CA PHE A 12 -2.95 15.77 7.46
C PHE A 12 -2.25 17.12 7.70
N ASN A 13 -2.69 18.19 7.04
CA ASN A 13 -2.20 19.54 7.25
C ASN A 13 -2.51 20.07 8.65
N ASN A 14 -3.61 19.63 9.24
CA ASN A 14 -3.98 19.99 10.61
C ASN A 14 -3.35 19.01 11.61
N ARG A 15 -3.32 17.72 11.26
CA ARG A 15 -2.83 16.65 12.13
C ARG A 15 -2.20 15.52 11.32
N PRO A 16 -0.86 15.40 11.32
CA PRO A 16 0.13 15.95 12.26
C PRO A 16 0.66 17.34 11.92
N GLY A 17 0.15 18.05 10.93
CA GLY A 17 0.61 19.39 10.56
C GLY A 17 1.76 19.37 9.55
N GLN A 18 1.56 18.67 8.44
CA GLN A 18 2.50 18.51 7.33
C GLN A 18 1.75 18.52 6.01
N GLU A 19 2.25 19.25 5.03
CA GLU A 19 1.79 19.17 3.64
C GLU A 19 2.25 17.84 3.01
N ILE A 20 1.35 17.16 2.31
CA ILE A 20 1.62 15.84 1.71
C ILE A 20 1.32 15.77 0.22
N ASP A 21 1.00 16.90 -0.39
CA ASP A 21 0.65 16.96 -1.81
C ASP A 21 -0.47 15.98 -2.18
N LEU A 22 -1.57 16.01 -1.43
CA LEU A 22 -2.70 15.12 -1.63
C LEU A 22 -3.54 15.54 -2.84
N HIS A 23 -3.53 14.71 -3.87
CA HIS A 23 -4.38 14.81 -5.04
C HIS A 23 -5.49 13.75 -4.99
N ARG A 24 -6.74 14.17 -5.27
CA ARG A 24 -7.90 13.28 -5.26
C ARG A 24 -8.64 13.26 -6.60
N PRO A 25 -7.97 12.85 -7.68
CA PRO A 25 -8.60 12.78 -9.01
C PRO A 25 -9.45 11.51 -9.18
N GLY A 26 -9.45 10.63 -8.21
CA GLY A 26 -10.08 9.31 -8.24
C GLY A 26 -9.15 8.19 -8.67
N TYR A 27 -9.66 6.97 -8.53
CA TYR A 27 -9.02 5.71 -8.92
C TYR A 27 -9.91 5.00 -9.94
N MET A 28 -9.32 4.50 -11.04
CA MET A 28 -10.06 3.92 -12.15
C MET A 28 -9.44 2.59 -12.59
N PHE A 29 -10.25 1.53 -12.61
CA PHE A 29 -9.86 0.22 -13.11
C PHE A 29 -10.52 -0.03 -14.47
N ALA A 30 -9.74 -0.23 -15.52
CA ALA A 30 -10.23 -0.66 -16.83
C ALA A 30 -10.47 -2.18 -16.84
N LEU A 31 -11.68 -2.59 -17.21
CA LEU A 31 -12.14 -3.97 -17.15
C LEU A 31 -12.46 -4.47 -18.56
N THR A 32 -11.83 -5.57 -18.98
CA THR A 32 -11.93 -6.12 -20.32
C THR A 32 -12.68 -7.46 -20.39
N ARG A 33 -12.96 -8.07 -19.22
CA ARG A 33 -13.62 -9.37 -19.14
C ARG A 33 -14.92 -9.27 -18.38
N PRO A 34 -16.01 -9.95 -18.82
CA PRO A 34 -17.31 -9.90 -18.13
C PRO A 34 -17.25 -10.35 -16.67
N GLU A 35 -16.39 -11.34 -16.35
CA GLU A 35 -16.21 -11.81 -14.98
C GLU A 35 -15.59 -10.75 -14.06
N ASP A 36 -14.70 -9.91 -14.59
CA ASP A 36 -14.11 -8.81 -13.84
C ASP A 36 -15.15 -7.71 -13.58
N VAL A 37 -15.96 -7.38 -14.58
CA VAL A 37 -17.09 -6.44 -14.42
C VAL A 37 -18.02 -6.92 -13.31
N ALA A 38 -18.43 -8.19 -13.35
CA ALA A 38 -19.31 -8.75 -12.33
C ALA A 38 -18.64 -8.80 -10.93
N LEU A 39 -17.31 -8.99 -10.86
CA LEU A 39 -16.55 -8.92 -9.61
C LEU A 39 -16.59 -7.50 -9.02
N PHE A 40 -16.28 -6.49 -9.84
CA PHE A 40 -16.28 -5.10 -9.39
C PHE A 40 -17.67 -4.57 -9.04
N GLU A 41 -18.73 -5.00 -9.72
CA GLU A 41 -20.12 -4.70 -9.34
C GLU A 41 -20.46 -5.24 -7.94
N ARG A 42 -20.04 -6.46 -7.62
CA ARG A 42 -20.20 -7.00 -6.25
C ARG A 42 -19.39 -6.23 -5.21
N SER A 43 -18.15 -5.87 -5.53
CA SER A 43 -17.30 -5.06 -4.66
C SER A 43 -17.90 -3.68 -4.42
N MET A 44 -18.46 -3.06 -5.45
CA MET A 44 -19.14 -1.77 -5.36
C MET A 44 -20.33 -1.81 -4.38
N ALA A 45 -21.11 -2.90 -4.37
CA ALA A 45 -22.19 -3.07 -3.40
C ALA A 45 -21.67 -3.06 -1.95
N ILE A 46 -20.48 -3.62 -1.70
CA ILE A 46 -19.81 -3.57 -0.40
C ILE A 46 -19.30 -2.15 -0.12
N HIS A 47 -18.68 -1.49 -1.08
CA HIS A 47 -18.22 -0.10 -0.95
C HIS A 47 -19.35 0.81 -0.45
N HIS A 48 -20.52 0.73 -1.09
CA HIS A 48 -21.69 1.55 -0.73
C HIS A 48 -22.19 1.27 0.70
N GLN A 49 -22.12 0.02 1.18
CA GLN A 49 -22.49 -0.32 2.58
C GLN A 49 -21.59 0.39 3.60
N PHE A 50 -20.34 0.67 3.23
CA PHE A 50 -19.37 1.39 4.06
C PHE A 50 -19.26 2.88 3.74
N GLY A 51 -20.17 3.42 2.94
CA GLY A 51 -20.21 4.84 2.57
C GLY A 51 -19.12 5.26 1.58
N VAL A 52 -18.48 4.32 0.91
CA VAL A 52 -17.48 4.60 -0.14
C VAL A 52 -18.22 4.77 -1.46
N GLU A 53 -18.13 5.98 -2.03
CA GLU A 53 -18.69 6.27 -3.34
C GLU A 53 -17.88 5.54 -4.43
N SER A 54 -18.57 4.78 -5.26
CA SER A 54 -17.99 4.13 -6.43
C SER A 54 -19.03 3.93 -7.52
N MET A 55 -18.61 3.88 -8.77
CA MET A 55 -19.50 3.78 -9.93
C MET A 55 -18.83 3.04 -11.09
N MET A 56 -19.66 2.52 -11.99
CA MET A 56 -19.20 2.02 -13.28
C MET A 56 -19.32 3.15 -14.32
N LEU A 57 -18.24 3.37 -15.05
CA LEU A 57 -18.18 4.28 -16.19
C LEU A 57 -18.24 3.48 -17.49
N THR A 58 -18.86 4.06 -18.51
CA THR A 58 -18.70 3.59 -19.88
C THR A 58 -17.26 3.81 -20.37
N PRO A 59 -16.80 3.06 -21.38
CA PRO A 59 -15.47 3.28 -21.98
C PRO A 59 -15.23 4.74 -22.42
N GLN A 60 -16.25 5.37 -23.00
CA GLN A 60 -16.20 6.76 -23.47
C GLN A 60 -16.06 7.76 -22.33
N GLU A 61 -16.77 7.56 -21.21
CA GLU A 61 -16.63 8.39 -20.01
C GLU A 61 -15.24 8.23 -19.38
N ALA A 62 -14.73 7.01 -19.35
CA ALA A 62 -13.37 6.71 -18.86
C ALA A 62 -12.29 7.38 -19.73
N HIS A 63 -12.37 7.24 -21.04
CA HIS A 63 -11.45 7.89 -21.99
C HIS A 63 -11.48 9.43 -21.87
N LYS A 64 -12.67 10.01 -21.65
CA LYS A 64 -12.79 11.46 -21.41
C LYS A 64 -12.06 11.92 -20.15
N LYS A 65 -12.03 11.07 -19.10
CA LYS A 65 -11.27 11.35 -17.86
C LYS A 65 -9.78 11.11 -18.02
N ASN A 66 -9.41 10.13 -18.83
CA ASN A 66 -8.00 9.78 -19.12
C ASN A 66 -7.81 9.48 -20.60
N PRO A 67 -7.46 10.50 -21.42
CA PRO A 67 -7.26 10.36 -22.87
C PRO A 67 -6.07 9.47 -23.27
N ILE A 68 -5.22 9.07 -22.31
CA ILE A 68 -4.13 8.10 -22.55
C ILE A 68 -4.69 6.69 -22.66
N LEU A 69 -5.80 6.39 -21.97
CA LEU A 69 -6.41 5.07 -21.95
C LEU A 69 -7.03 4.71 -23.29
N ASN A 70 -6.53 3.66 -23.95
CA ASN A 70 -7.23 3.02 -25.07
C ASN A 70 -8.38 2.17 -24.53
N VAL A 71 -9.57 2.40 -25.05
CA VAL A 71 -10.82 1.77 -24.57
C VAL A 71 -11.46 0.82 -25.59
N ASP A 72 -10.80 0.47 -26.68
CA ASP A 72 -11.36 -0.30 -27.79
C ASP A 72 -11.93 -1.66 -27.36
N ASP A 73 -11.30 -2.32 -26.40
CA ASP A 73 -11.69 -3.62 -25.82
C ASP A 73 -12.22 -3.52 -24.39
N VAL A 74 -12.31 -2.30 -23.82
CA VAL A 74 -12.80 -2.09 -22.46
C VAL A 74 -14.32 -2.24 -22.44
N LEU A 75 -14.81 -3.08 -21.53
CA LEU A 75 -16.26 -3.28 -21.32
C LEU A 75 -16.84 -2.22 -20.38
N ALA A 76 -16.12 -1.89 -19.32
CA ALA A 76 -16.49 -0.87 -18.33
C ALA A 76 -15.25 -0.44 -17.54
N CYS A 77 -15.35 0.70 -16.84
CA CYS A 77 -14.33 1.08 -15.85
C CYS A 77 -15.01 1.25 -14.49
N HIS A 78 -14.42 0.62 -13.45
CA HIS A 78 -14.80 0.92 -12.07
C HIS A 78 -14.09 2.20 -11.62
N PHE A 79 -14.79 3.14 -11.03
CA PHE A 79 -14.26 4.44 -10.62
C PHE A 79 -14.67 4.80 -9.20
N THR A 80 -13.69 5.19 -8.39
CA THR A 80 -13.85 5.74 -7.04
C THR A 80 -13.42 7.21 -7.03
N PRO A 81 -14.34 8.17 -7.06
CA PRO A 81 -14.03 9.58 -7.31
C PRO A 81 -13.26 10.26 -6.18
N ASN A 82 -13.36 9.74 -4.97
CA ASN A 82 -12.76 10.33 -3.79
C ASN A 82 -11.37 9.78 -3.45
N ASP A 83 -10.90 8.77 -4.15
CA ASP A 83 -9.55 8.22 -4.01
C ASP A 83 -8.51 9.09 -4.71
N GLY A 84 -7.24 8.82 -4.42
CA GLY A 84 -6.15 9.62 -4.99
C GLY A 84 -4.77 9.12 -4.57
N TYR A 85 -3.81 10.02 -4.64
CA TYR A 85 -2.41 9.76 -4.29
C TYR A 85 -1.81 10.98 -3.61
N CYS A 86 -0.69 10.78 -2.94
CA CYS A 86 0.10 11.85 -2.32
C CYS A 86 1.57 11.43 -2.25
N THR A 87 2.43 12.32 -1.78
CA THR A 87 3.87 12.05 -1.61
C THR A 87 4.11 11.18 -0.36
N PRO A 88 4.46 9.88 -0.50
CA PRO A 88 4.62 8.96 0.64
C PRO A 88 5.67 9.41 1.64
N GLU A 89 6.80 9.94 1.17
CA GLU A 89 7.87 10.47 2.03
C GLU A 89 7.39 11.60 2.92
N SER A 90 6.54 12.49 2.40
CA SER A 90 5.96 13.60 3.17
C SER A 90 5.04 13.08 4.27
N VAL A 91 4.28 12.00 4.02
CA VAL A 91 3.45 11.35 5.04
C VAL A 91 4.32 10.75 6.15
N VAL A 92 5.36 9.99 5.79
CA VAL A 92 6.30 9.40 6.77
C VAL A 92 6.99 10.49 7.60
N MET A 93 7.49 11.53 6.95
CA MET A 93 8.15 12.65 7.63
C MET A 93 7.20 13.44 8.52
N GLY A 94 5.95 13.61 8.09
CA GLY A 94 4.92 14.27 8.87
C GLY A 94 4.59 13.53 10.17
N TYR A 95 4.38 12.20 10.09
CA TYR A 95 4.19 11.38 11.28
C TYR A 95 5.42 11.37 12.19
N ALA A 96 6.63 11.21 11.64
CA ALA A 96 7.86 11.22 12.41
C ALA A 96 8.08 12.56 13.12
N SER A 97 7.85 13.67 12.43
CA SER A 97 7.96 15.02 13.00
C SER A 97 6.87 15.28 14.05
N GLY A 98 5.64 14.82 13.77
CA GLY A 98 4.54 14.86 14.73
C GLY A 98 4.86 14.09 16.00
N ALA A 99 5.36 12.86 15.88
CA ALA A 99 5.77 12.03 17.00
C ALA A 99 6.86 12.72 17.85
N ARG A 100 7.89 13.31 17.21
CA ARG A 100 8.95 14.05 17.90
C ARG A 100 8.40 15.25 18.69
N ARG A 101 7.43 15.99 18.13
CA ARG A 101 6.78 17.12 18.86
C ARG A 101 6.04 16.65 20.12
N HIS A 102 5.63 15.39 20.15
CA HIS A 102 4.99 14.76 21.32
C HIS A 102 5.98 13.96 22.19
N GLY A 103 7.29 14.15 22.01
CA GLY A 103 8.33 13.58 22.88
C GLY A 103 8.84 12.19 22.44
N ALA A 104 8.42 11.68 21.29
CA ALA A 104 8.99 10.45 20.78
C ALA A 104 10.41 10.67 20.20
N THR A 105 11.27 9.67 20.35
CA THR A 105 12.60 9.64 19.75
C THR A 105 12.53 8.77 18.48
N VAL A 106 12.93 9.33 17.35
CA VAL A 106 13.07 8.59 16.08
C VAL A 106 14.55 8.49 15.76
N VAL A 107 15.06 7.26 15.75
CA VAL A 107 16.46 6.95 15.50
C VAL A 107 16.58 6.16 14.20
N THR A 108 17.48 6.57 13.32
CA THR A 108 17.76 5.90 12.04
C THR A 108 19.11 5.20 12.12
N ASN A 109 19.35 4.24 11.21
CA ASN A 109 20.57 3.46 11.14
C ASN A 109 20.88 2.66 12.42
N VAL A 110 19.84 2.24 13.12
CA VAL A 110 19.91 1.42 14.32
C VAL A 110 19.04 0.18 14.12
N GLU A 111 19.65 -0.98 14.12
CA GLU A 111 19.00 -2.27 13.93
C GLU A 111 18.63 -2.89 15.28
N ALA A 112 17.42 -3.43 15.39
CA ALA A 112 17.02 -4.28 16.50
C ALA A 112 17.65 -5.67 16.34
N THR A 113 18.37 -6.14 17.37
CA THR A 113 19.13 -7.40 17.34
C THR A 113 18.63 -8.45 18.33
N GLY A 114 17.69 -8.08 19.21
CA GLY A 114 17.09 -8.99 20.18
C GLY A 114 16.04 -8.31 21.03
N ILE A 115 15.17 -9.11 21.64
CA ILE A 115 14.14 -8.65 22.57
C ILE A 115 14.19 -9.52 23.82
N ASP A 116 14.33 -8.90 24.99
CA ASP A 116 14.30 -9.60 26.27
C ASP A 116 12.84 -9.77 26.74
N VAL A 117 12.52 -11.01 27.10
CA VAL A 117 11.22 -11.39 27.67
C VAL A 117 11.46 -12.07 29.01
N GLN A 118 10.78 -11.61 30.05
CA GLN A 118 10.83 -12.20 31.40
C GLN A 118 9.40 -12.42 31.90
N GLY A 119 9.06 -13.65 32.28
CA GLY A 119 7.72 -13.98 32.77
C GLY A 119 6.59 -13.71 31.76
N GLY A 120 6.88 -13.74 30.45
CA GLY A 120 5.90 -13.44 29.41
C GLY A 120 5.73 -11.94 29.10
N GLU A 121 6.55 -11.08 29.68
CA GLU A 121 6.52 -9.62 29.49
C GLU A 121 7.81 -9.12 28.84
N ILE A 122 7.71 -8.14 27.94
CA ILE A 122 8.86 -7.45 27.32
C ILE A 122 9.55 -6.56 28.36
N THR A 123 10.89 -6.63 28.42
CA THR A 123 11.69 -5.83 29.36
C THR A 123 12.71 -4.94 28.66
N ALA A 124 13.20 -5.33 27.47
CA ALA A 124 14.15 -4.52 26.70
C ALA A 124 14.19 -4.94 25.23
N VAL A 125 14.67 -4.02 24.40
CA VAL A 125 15.12 -4.27 23.02
C VAL A 125 16.60 -4.00 22.92
N HIS A 126 17.38 -4.96 22.43
CA HIS A 126 18.77 -4.81 22.07
C HIS A 126 18.90 -4.24 20.67
N THR A 127 19.82 -3.33 20.48
CA THR A 127 20.07 -2.70 19.19
C THR A 127 21.57 -2.57 18.94
N THR A 128 21.94 -2.28 17.69
CA THR A 128 23.33 -1.97 17.32
C THR A 128 23.90 -0.72 18.01
N ALA A 129 23.02 0.12 18.60
CA ALA A 129 23.40 1.34 19.34
C ALA A 129 23.25 1.22 20.87
N GLY A 130 22.92 0.02 21.38
CA GLY A 130 22.73 -0.23 22.82
C GLY A 130 21.35 -0.81 23.13
N THR A 131 21.03 -0.91 24.42
CA THR A 131 19.79 -1.53 24.91
C THR A 131 18.78 -0.49 25.34
N VAL A 132 17.53 -0.62 24.85
CA VAL A 132 16.41 0.22 25.20
C VAL A 132 15.48 -0.56 26.14
N LYS A 133 15.36 -0.12 27.39
CA LYS A 133 14.37 -0.69 28.33
C LYS A 133 12.96 -0.24 27.92
N CYS A 134 12.06 -1.18 27.74
CA CYS A 134 10.67 -0.91 27.37
C CYS A 134 9.75 -2.01 27.89
N LYS A 135 8.44 -1.73 27.89
CA LYS A 135 7.40 -2.67 28.34
C LYS A 135 6.47 -3.10 27.21
N ALA A 136 6.70 -2.59 26.02
CA ALA A 136 5.94 -2.94 24.81
C ALA A 136 6.81 -2.76 23.58
N VAL A 137 6.55 -3.55 22.57
CA VAL A 137 7.14 -3.43 21.24
C VAL A 137 6.03 -3.42 20.21
N VAL A 138 6.17 -2.57 19.20
CA VAL A 138 5.34 -2.60 18.00
C VAL A 138 6.24 -3.02 16.84
N ASN A 139 6.02 -4.22 16.33
CA ASN A 139 6.67 -4.70 15.13
C ASN A 139 5.93 -4.19 13.88
N ALA A 140 6.47 -3.16 13.25
CA ALA A 140 6.01 -2.61 12.00
C ALA A 140 7.15 -2.60 10.96
N ALA A 141 7.95 -3.68 10.96
CA ALA A 141 9.18 -3.78 10.19
C ALA A 141 8.96 -4.27 8.73
N GLY A 142 7.72 -4.26 8.22
CA GLY A 142 7.40 -4.65 6.85
C GLY A 142 7.95 -6.04 6.52
N ALA A 143 8.69 -6.17 5.44
CA ALA A 143 9.29 -7.43 5.01
C ALA A 143 10.24 -8.06 6.05
N TRP A 144 10.81 -7.26 6.98
CA TRP A 144 11.68 -7.74 8.07
C TRP A 144 10.93 -8.14 9.35
N SER A 145 9.60 -8.05 9.35
CA SER A 145 8.78 -8.42 10.52
C SER A 145 8.97 -9.87 11.00
N PRO A 146 9.21 -10.87 10.14
CA PRO A 146 9.52 -12.23 10.58
C PRO A 146 10.76 -12.30 11.47
N GLN A 147 11.83 -11.56 11.14
CA GLN A 147 13.04 -11.52 11.93
C GLN A 147 12.81 -10.92 13.33
N ILE A 148 12.01 -9.85 13.41
CA ILE A 148 11.65 -9.24 14.69
C ILE A 148 10.75 -10.19 15.50
N GLY A 149 9.76 -10.83 14.85
CA GLY A 149 8.89 -11.82 15.48
C GLY A 149 9.68 -12.98 16.07
N ALA A 150 10.66 -13.51 15.32
CA ALA A 150 11.51 -14.60 15.74
C ALA A 150 12.31 -14.32 17.03
N MET A 151 12.62 -13.04 17.32
CA MET A 151 13.31 -12.65 18.56
C MET A 151 12.51 -12.98 19.83
N VAL A 152 11.21 -13.16 19.70
CA VAL A 152 10.32 -13.55 20.81
C VAL A 152 9.65 -14.92 20.60
N GLY A 153 10.00 -15.62 19.51
CA GLY A 153 9.39 -16.91 19.14
C GLY A 153 8.05 -16.81 18.41
N MET A 154 7.71 -15.62 17.88
CA MET A 154 6.52 -15.41 17.06
C MET A 154 6.84 -15.72 15.60
N ASP A 155 6.04 -16.58 14.98
CA ASP A 155 6.09 -16.84 13.54
C ASP A 155 5.16 -15.89 12.78
N LEU A 156 5.73 -15.18 11.80
CA LEU A 156 5.01 -14.27 10.90
C LEU A 156 5.30 -14.70 9.46
N PRO A 157 4.32 -15.26 8.74
CA PRO A 157 4.53 -15.80 7.38
C PRO A 157 4.54 -14.69 6.32
N VAL A 158 5.45 -13.74 6.45
CA VAL A 158 5.61 -12.60 5.53
C VAL A 158 6.85 -12.80 4.69
N GLN A 159 6.73 -12.56 3.39
CA GLN A 159 7.85 -12.69 2.46
C GLN A 159 8.05 -11.39 1.67
N PRO A 160 9.31 -10.96 1.44
CA PRO A 160 9.62 -9.82 0.58
C PRO A 160 9.35 -10.17 -0.89
N LEU A 161 8.66 -9.28 -1.60
CA LEU A 161 8.45 -9.38 -3.03
C LEU A 161 8.81 -8.05 -3.69
N LYS A 162 9.78 -8.11 -4.60
CA LYS A 162 10.22 -6.92 -5.34
C LYS A 162 9.10 -6.33 -6.20
N ARG A 163 8.94 -5.02 -6.15
CA ARG A 163 8.13 -4.21 -7.07
C ARG A 163 8.96 -3.06 -7.61
N GLU A 164 8.80 -2.76 -8.89
CA GLU A 164 9.53 -1.69 -9.57
C GLU A 164 8.57 -0.62 -10.08
N LEU A 165 9.04 0.61 -10.09
CA LEU A 165 8.34 1.79 -10.58
C LEU A 165 9.25 2.56 -11.52
N LEU A 166 8.62 3.32 -12.42
CA LEU A 166 9.27 4.25 -13.31
C LEU A 166 8.55 5.59 -13.28
N ILE A 167 9.30 6.68 -13.17
CA ILE A 167 8.82 8.03 -13.46
C ILE A 167 9.32 8.41 -14.85
N THR A 168 8.42 8.96 -15.66
CA THR A 168 8.76 9.45 -17.00
C THR A 168 9.50 10.78 -16.95
N GLU A 169 10.08 11.19 -18.07
CA GLU A 169 10.44 12.59 -18.28
C GLU A 169 9.16 13.47 -18.28
N PRO A 170 9.31 14.81 -18.16
CA PRO A 170 8.18 15.73 -18.31
C PRO A 170 7.41 15.47 -19.60
N LEU A 171 6.08 15.51 -19.52
CA LEU A 171 5.22 15.35 -20.69
C LEU A 171 5.44 16.49 -21.68
N SER A 172 5.49 16.17 -22.97
CA SER A 172 5.57 17.14 -24.06
C SER A 172 4.18 17.78 -24.32
N ALA A 173 4.15 18.82 -25.18
CA ALA A 173 2.92 19.47 -25.60
C ALA A 173 1.92 18.53 -26.29
N GLU A 174 2.35 17.36 -26.76
CA GLU A 174 1.46 16.31 -27.30
C GLU A 174 0.49 15.74 -26.25
N PHE A 175 0.74 16.00 -24.98
CA PHE A 175 -0.10 15.59 -23.84
C PHE A 175 -0.88 16.75 -23.19
N ASP A 176 -0.96 17.91 -23.82
CA ASP A 176 -1.68 19.08 -23.28
C ASP A 176 -3.19 18.83 -23.14
N ASP A 177 -3.74 17.84 -23.85
CA ASP A 177 -5.12 17.35 -23.71
C ASP A 177 -5.35 16.45 -22.49
N VAL A 178 -4.28 15.99 -21.81
CA VAL A 178 -4.40 15.10 -20.64
C VAL A 178 -4.66 15.94 -19.39
N PRO A 179 -5.85 15.78 -18.74
CA PRO A 179 -6.21 16.58 -17.59
C PRO A 179 -5.19 16.48 -16.45
N ALA A 180 -4.97 17.59 -15.74
CA ALA A 180 -4.11 17.61 -14.56
C ALA A 180 -4.68 16.72 -13.42
N ASP A 181 -6.00 16.57 -13.37
CA ASP A 181 -6.76 15.74 -12.45
C ASP A 181 -7.12 14.36 -13.04
N MET A 182 -6.28 13.86 -13.96
CA MET A 182 -6.42 12.52 -14.52
C MET A 182 -6.42 11.47 -13.40
N PRO A 183 -7.41 10.55 -13.35
CA PRO A 183 -7.46 9.51 -12.33
C PRO A 183 -6.22 8.60 -12.36
N PHE A 184 -5.83 8.10 -11.20
CA PHE A 184 -4.93 6.95 -11.11
C PHE A 184 -5.59 5.79 -11.86
N THR A 185 -5.00 5.35 -12.96
CA THR A 185 -5.63 4.38 -13.86
C THR A 185 -4.87 3.08 -13.86
N ILE A 186 -5.61 1.97 -13.78
CA ILE A 186 -5.08 0.61 -13.76
C ILE A 186 -5.79 -0.21 -14.83
N ASP A 187 -5.04 -0.89 -15.67
CA ASP A 187 -5.55 -1.99 -16.49
C ASP A 187 -5.60 -3.26 -15.64
N TYR A 188 -6.78 -3.68 -15.25
CA TYR A 188 -6.95 -4.80 -14.32
C TYR A 188 -6.42 -6.13 -14.87
N ALA A 189 -6.48 -6.33 -16.17
CA ALA A 189 -6.03 -7.57 -16.81
C ALA A 189 -4.50 -7.75 -16.76
N THR A 190 -3.75 -6.67 -16.94
CA THR A 190 -2.28 -6.66 -17.01
C THR A 190 -1.61 -6.12 -15.77
N SER A 191 -2.37 -5.47 -14.90
CA SER A 191 -1.89 -4.67 -13.76
C SER A 191 -1.04 -3.46 -14.13
N LEU A 192 -0.96 -3.07 -15.38
CA LEU A 192 -0.33 -1.81 -15.77
C LEU A 192 -1.09 -0.65 -15.14
N TYR A 193 -0.36 0.26 -14.49
CA TYR A 193 -0.95 1.47 -13.91
C TYR A 193 -0.12 2.70 -14.19
N TRP A 194 -0.78 3.86 -14.18
CA TRP A 194 -0.14 5.17 -14.29
C TRP A 194 -0.99 6.27 -13.63
N HIS A 195 -0.30 7.31 -13.19
CA HIS A 195 -0.91 8.55 -12.71
C HIS A 195 0.04 9.72 -12.93
N ARG A 196 -0.46 10.95 -12.75
CA ARG A 196 0.40 12.14 -12.75
C ARG A 196 1.39 12.11 -11.60
N GLU A 197 2.65 12.42 -11.91
CA GLU A 197 3.71 12.58 -10.91
C GLU A 197 4.57 13.80 -11.30
N GLY A 198 4.32 14.92 -10.60
CA GLY A 198 4.91 16.19 -10.98
C GLY A 198 4.64 16.55 -12.45
N PRO A 199 5.66 16.88 -13.26
CA PRO A 199 5.47 17.20 -14.67
C PRO A 199 5.33 15.99 -15.59
N GLY A 200 5.55 14.78 -15.07
CA GLY A 200 5.50 13.51 -15.81
C GLY A 200 4.41 12.57 -15.32
N LEU A 201 4.68 11.28 -15.47
CA LEU A 201 3.84 10.20 -15.00
C LEU A 201 4.67 9.23 -14.16
N LEU A 202 4.05 8.65 -13.12
CA LEU A 202 4.53 7.44 -12.48
C LEU A 202 3.84 6.24 -13.14
N MET A 203 4.62 5.20 -13.43
CA MET A 203 4.15 3.99 -14.08
C MET A 203 4.70 2.74 -13.38
N GLY A 204 3.92 1.68 -13.39
CA GLY A 204 4.34 0.38 -12.90
C GLY A 204 3.37 -0.73 -13.29
N PHE A 205 3.71 -1.95 -12.92
CA PHE A 205 2.85 -3.11 -13.03
C PHE A 205 3.27 -4.18 -12.02
N SER A 206 2.37 -5.11 -11.72
CA SER A 206 2.68 -6.28 -10.90
C SER A 206 3.25 -7.40 -11.77
N ASP A 207 4.58 -7.51 -11.81
CA ASP A 207 5.24 -8.62 -12.49
C ASP A 207 4.91 -9.93 -11.79
N LYS A 208 4.09 -10.78 -12.44
CA LYS A 208 3.67 -12.09 -11.93
C LYS A 208 4.80 -13.12 -11.95
N THR A 209 5.91 -12.82 -12.63
CA THR A 209 7.11 -13.67 -12.69
C THR A 209 8.12 -13.32 -11.61
N ALA A 210 7.88 -12.25 -10.84
CA ALA A 210 8.76 -11.84 -9.75
C ALA A 210 8.79 -12.90 -8.66
N GLU A 211 10.00 -13.30 -8.27
CA GLU A 211 10.22 -14.26 -7.19
C GLU A 211 10.33 -13.56 -5.84
N TYR A 212 9.90 -14.28 -4.79
CA TYR A 212 10.11 -13.83 -3.42
C TYR A 212 11.61 -13.84 -3.07
N GLY A 213 12.09 -12.80 -2.41
CA GLY A 213 13.48 -12.71 -2.02
C GLY A 213 13.95 -11.28 -1.74
N TRP A 214 15.23 -11.16 -1.37
CA TRP A 214 15.85 -9.91 -0.93
C TRP A 214 16.61 -9.17 -2.03
N ASP A 215 16.48 -9.58 -3.29
CA ASP A 215 17.14 -8.90 -4.41
C ASP A 215 16.32 -7.68 -4.86
N LEU A 216 16.88 -6.49 -4.67
CA LEU A 216 16.35 -5.21 -5.17
C LEU A 216 17.05 -4.71 -6.43
N THR A 217 17.86 -5.55 -7.07
CA THR A 217 18.46 -5.19 -8.35
C THR A 217 17.36 -4.89 -9.36
N ARG A 218 17.40 -3.70 -9.94
CA ARG A 218 16.42 -3.30 -10.96
C ARG A 218 16.59 -4.16 -12.21
N ASP A 219 15.47 -4.53 -12.78
CA ASP A 219 15.46 -5.19 -14.09
C ASP A 219 15.78 -4.15 -15.17
N PRO A 220 16.90 -4.29 -15.93
CA PRO A 220 17.23 -3.37 -17.00
C PRO A 220 16.17 -3.37 -18.13
N ASN A 221 15.40 -4.44 -18.26
CA ASN A 221 14.33 -4.59 -19.25
C ASN A 221 12.96 -4.11 -18.72
N PHE A 222 12.89 -3.56 -17.51
CA PHE A 222 11.61 -3.09 -16.94
C PHE A 222 10.91 -2.04 -17.82
N PRO A 223 11.60 -1.06 -18.44
CA PRO A 223 10.97 -0.13 -19.39
C PRO A 223 10.39 -0.83 -20.63
N GLU A 224 11.07 -1.85 -21.15
CA GLU A 224 10.59 -2.64 -22.31
C GLU A 224 9.31 -3.42 -21.94
N LYS A 225 9.28 -4.06 -20.77
CA LYS A 225 8.09 -4.74 -20.27
C LYS A 225 6.90 -3.78 -20.08
N LEU A 226 7.15 -2.58 -19.56
CA LEU A 226 6.12 -1.53 -19.47
C LEU A 226 5.62 -1.13 -20.85
N ALA A 227 6.52 -0.94 -21.83
CA ALA A 227 6.16 -0.59 -23.19
C ALA A 227 5.29 -1.68 -23.87
N GLU A 228 5.61 -2.96 -23.66
CA GLU A 228 4.80 -4.07 -24.16
C GLU A 228 3.36 -4.03 -23.61
N LEU A 229 3.20 -3.79 -22.32
CA LEU A 229 1.88 -3.65 -21.70
C LEU A 229 1.15 -2.38 -22.17
N ALA A 230 1.87 -1.27 -22.31
CA ALA A 230 1.33 0.00 -22.77
C ALA A 230 0.91 -0.03 -24.24
N PHE A 231 1.56 -0.84 -25.07
CA PHE A 231 1.33 -0.87 -26.53
C PHE A 231 -0.14 -1.01 -26.90
N HIS A 232 -0.89 -1.80 -26.16
CA HIS A 232 -2.32 -1.98 -26.39
C HIS A 232 -3.17 -1.02 -25.54
N ARG A 233 -2.89 -0.96 -24.24
CA ARG A 233 -3.76 -0.26 -23.27
C ARG A 233 -3.59 1.25 -23.24
N ALA A 234 -2.39 1.72 -23.48
CA ALA A 234 -2.04 3.13 -23.36
C ALA A 234 -0.93 3.51 -24.37
N PRO A 235 -1.17 3.35 -25.69
CA PRO A 235 -0.12 3.46 -26.71
C PRO A 235 0.60 4.81 -26.71
N ARG A 236 -0.07 5.89 -26.28
CA ARG A 236 0.56 7.21 -26.11
C ARG A 236 1.72 7.23 -25.10
N LEU A 237 1.76 6.28 -24.16
CA LEU A 237 2.87 6.17 -23.21
C LEU A 237 4.19 5.73 -23.86
N LEU A 238 4.15 5.22 -25.09
CA LEU A 238 5.36 4.87 -25.86
C LEU A 238 6.11 6.12 -26.35
N ASP A 239 5.45 7.26 -26.42
CA ASP A 239 6.00 8.53 -26.89
C ASP A 239 6.58 9.37 -25.72
N VAL A 240 6.53 8.85 -24.48
CA VAL A 240 7.05 9.55 -23.31
C VAL A 240 8.48 9.09 -22.99
N GLY A 241 9.37 10.05 -22.73
CA GLY A 241 10.75 9.76 -22.36
C GLY A 241 10.83 8.98 -21.03
N VAL A 242 11.75 8.02 -20.96
CA VAL A 242 12.02 7.24 -19.76
C VAL A 242 12.89 8.06 -18.80
N GLY A 243 12.37 8.38 -17.64
CA GLY A 243 13.09 9.08 -16.58
C GLY A 243 13.78 8.11 -15.61
N ARG A 244 13.53 8.30 -14.31
CA ARG A 244 14.12 7.49 -13.25
C ARG A 244 13.16 6.41 -12.75
N GLY A 245 13.72 5.33 -12.19
CA GLY A 245 12.92 4.32 -11.53
C GLY A 245 13.63 3.77 -10.29
N TRP A 246 12.90 3.05 -9.47
CA TRP A 246 13.44 2.36 -8.30
C TRP A 246 12.69 1.06 -8.03
N ALA A 247 13.26 0.23 -7.15
CA ALA A 247 12.63 -0.98 -6.66
C ALA A 247 12.43 -0.89 -5.14
N GLY A 248 11.39 -1.56 -4.66
CA GLY A 248 11.09 -1.69 -3.24
C GLY A 248 10.48 -3.05 -2.94
N TYR A 249 10.28 -3.36 -1.65
CA TYR A 249 9.60 -4.59 -1.24
C TYR A 249 8.14 -4.35 -0.88
N TYR A 250 7.27 -5.22 -1.40
CA TYR A 250 6.04 -5.55 -0.73
C TYR A 250 6.33 -6.59 0.35
N ASP A 251 5.69 -6.45 1.48
CA ASP A 251 5.65 -7.41 2.58
C ASP A 251 4.42 -8.31 2.41
N VAL A 252 4.60 -9.45 1.75
CA VAL A 252 3.47 -10.27 1.28
C VAL A 252 3.09 -11.32 2.30
N ALA A 253 1.81 -11.30 2.71
CA ALA A 253 1.18 -12.35 3.51
C ALA A 253 0.58 -13.43 2.61
N PRO A 254 0.43 -14.70 3.08
CA PRO A 254 -0.07 -15.82 2.27
C PRO A 254 -1.48 -15.63 1.69
N ASP A 255 -2.32 -14.84 2.36
CA ASP A 255 -3.68 -14.51 1.93
C ASP A 255 -3.81 -13.05 1.45
N HIS A 256 -2.69 -12.36 1.29
CA HIS A 256 -2.59 -10.97 0.88
C HIS A 256 -3.34 -9.97 1.78
N ASN A 257 -3.76 -10.36 2.97
CA ASN A 257 -4.35 -9.46 3.95
C ASN A 257 -3.36 -9.12 5.05
N ALA A 258 -3.44 -7.89 5.55
CA ALA A 258 -2.58 -7.43 6.63
C ALA A 258 -2.64 -8.35 7.86
N ILE A 259 -1.53 -8.49 8.54
CA ILE A 259 -1.39 -9.23 9.80
C ILE A 259 -1.26 -8.21 10.92
N LEU A 260 -2.27 -8.15 11.79
CA LEU A 260 -2.43 -7.07 12.77
C LEU A 260 -2.94 -7.62 14.10
N GLY A 261 -2.35 -7.16 15.22
CA GLY A 261 -2.82 -7.51 16.53
C GLY A 261 -1.81 -7.34 17.65
N GLU A 262 -2.10 -7.97 18.80
CA GLU A 262 -1.19 -8.23 19.90
C GLU A 262 -1.00 -9.75 20.02
N TRP A 263 0.25 -10.19 20.12
CA TRP A 263 0.55 -11.63 20.18
C TRP A 263 0.27 -12.22 21.55
N SER A 264 -0.44 -13.33 21.59
CA SER A 264 -0.82 -14.01 22.85
C SER A 264 0.36 -14.66 23.59
N GLY A 265 1.48 -14.93 22.90
CA GLY A 265 2.66 -15.57 23.48
C GLY A 265 3.51 -14.64 24.37
N VAL A 266 3.49 -13.32 24.10
CA VAL A 266 4.21 -12.32 24.87
C VAL A 266 3.36 -11.08 25.01
N SER A 267 3.07 -10.68 26.24
CA SER A 267 2.27 -9.48 26.53
C SER A 267 2.91 -8.22 25.94
N ARG A 268 2.10 -7.38 25.34
CA ARG A 268 2.50 -6.10 24.73
C ARG A 268 3.44 -6.23 23.52
N MET A 269 3.49 -7.40 22.90
CA MET A 269 4.07 -7.58 21.57
C MET A 269 2.99 -7.31 20.52
N LEU A 270 2.90 -6.07 20.07
CA LEU A 270 1.99 -5.63 19.00
C LEU A 270 2.68 -5.79 17.65
N TYR A 271 1.88 -6.00 16.61
CA TYR A 271 2.40 -6.14 15.25
C TYR A 271 1.44 -5.61 14.19
N ALA A 272 2.01 -5.09 13.10
CA ALA A 272 1.30 -4.72 11.88
C ALA A 272 2.25 -4.92 10.68
N THR A 273 1.94 -5.89 9.83
CA THR A 273 2.80 -6.31 8.71
C THR A 273 1.99 -7.09 7.66
N GLY A 274 2.63 -7.54 6.59
CA GLY A 274 2.01 -8.39 5.58
C GLY A 274 0.95 -7.69 4.76
N PHE A 275 1.11 -6.41 4.50
CA PHE A 275 0.12 -5.57 3.83
C PHE A 275 -0.04 -5.85 2.34
N SER A 276 0.90 -6.56 1.74
CA SER A 276 0.82 -7.06 0.35
C SER A 276 0.53 -5.95 -0.69
N GLY A 277 1.11 -4.76 -0.49
CA GLY A 277 0.89 -3.59 -1.35
C GLY A 277 -0.13 -2.57 -0.82
N HIS A 278 -0.98 -2.93 0.16
CA HIS A 278 -2.01 -2.04 0.71
C HIS A 278 -1.55 -1.22 1.94
N GLY A 279 -0.27 -1.31 2.33
CA GLY A 279 0.24 -0.72 3.58
C GLY A 279 0.08 0.79 3.66
N PHE A 280 0.34 1.50 2.57
CA PHE A 280 0.23 2.95 2.54
C PHE A 280 -1.21 3.43 2.81
N LEU A 281 -2.18 2.87 2.08
CA LEU A 281 -3.59 3.27 2.21
C LEU A 281 -4.24 2.82 3.52
N GLN A 282 -3.66 1.85 4.23
CA GLN A 282 -4.18 1.36 5.51
C GLN A 282 -3.42 1.94 6.71
N GLY A 283 -2.17 2.36 6.53
CA GLY A 283 -1.24 2.75 7.59
C GLY A 283 -1.77 3.76 8.60
N PRO A 284 -2.40 4.87 8.20
CA PRO A 284 -2.96 5.84 9.14
C PRO A 284 -3.99 5.23 10.10
N ALA A 285 -4.95 4.45 9.59
CA ALA A 285 -5.96 3.77 10.40
C ALA A 285 -5.35 2.68 11.29
N ILE A 286 -4.36 1.96 10.79
CA ILE A 286 -3.60 0.95 11.56
C ILE A 286 -2.88 1.60 12.74
N GLY A 287 -2.34 2.79 12.58
CA GLY A 287 -1.74 3.55 13.68
C GLY A 287 -2.75 3.85 14.81
N GLU A 288 -4.00 4.18 14.47
CA GLU A 288 -5.08 4.35 15.46
C GLU A 288 -5.41 3.02 16.16
N ILE A 289 -5.49 1.92 15.41
CA ILE A 289 -5.77 0.59 15.95
C ILE A 289 -4.68 0.16 16.92
N LEU A 290 -3.40 0.27 16.55
CA LEU A 290 -2.27 -0.07 17.41
C LEU A 290 -2.24 0.77 18.68
N ARG A 291 -2.54 2.08 18.57
CA ARG A 291 -2.71 2.97 19.72
C ARG A 291 -3.81 2.44 20.66
N ASP A 292 -4.95 2.05 20.13
CA ASP A 292 -6.08 1.60 20.93
C ASP A 292 -5.77 0.26 21.61
N LEU A 293 -5.15 -0.68 20.92
CA LEU A 293 -4.65 -1.93 21.52
C LEU A 293 -3.65 -1.63 22.66
N TYR A 294 -2.67 -0.75 22.41
CA TYR A 294 -1.69 -0.35 23.41
C TYR A 294 -2.35 0.25 24.66
N LEU A 295 -3.43 1.01 24.49
CA LEU A 295 -4.18 1.63 25.59
C LEU A 295 -5.23 0.71 26.22
N GLY A 296 -5.36 -0.54 25.76
CA GLY A 296 -6.39 -1.48 26.22
C GLY A 296 -7.81 -1.08 25.82
N LYS A 297 -7.95 -0.32 24.73
CA LYS A 297 -9.23 0.09 24.15
C LYS A 297 -9.64 -0.82 23.01
N THR A 298 -10.94 -0.90 22.77
CA THR A 298 -11.47 -1.60 21.59
C THR A 298 -11.22 -0.76 20.34
N PRO A 299 -10.57 -1.30 19.30
CA PRO A 299 -10.44 -0.63 18.01
C PRO A 299 -11.80 -0.33 17.37
N PHE A 300 -11.85 0.65 16.47
CA PHE A 300 -13.06 1.06 15.77
C PHE A 300 -13.59 0.01 14.77
N VAL A 301 -12.80 -1.03 14.49
CA VAL A 301 -13.14 -2.15 13.60
C VAL A 301 -12.69 -3.45 14.25
N ASP A 302 -13.43 -4.54 13.99
CA ASP A 302 -13.01 -5.87 14.43
C ASP A 302 -11.78 -6.33 13.63
N ILE A 303 -10.66 -6.52 14.32
CA ILE A 303 -9.39 -6.97 13.76
C ILE A 303 -9.13 -8.46 13.96
N THR A 304 -10.05 -9.19 14.59
CA THR A 304 -9.90 -10.64 14.85
C THR A 304 -9.57 -11.43 13.59
N PRO A 305 -10.18 -11.15 12.43
CA PRO A 305 -9.83 -11.83 11.18
C PRO A 305 -8.42 -11.54 10.66
N MET A 306 -7.76 -10.49 11.18
CA MET A 306 -6.42 -10.06 10.76
C MET A 306 -5.32 -10.57 11.70
N ASN A 307 -5.67 -11.26 12.78
CA ASN A 307 -4.70 -11.78 13.72
C ASN A 307 -3.80 -12.85 13.07
N ALA A 308 -2.53 -12.91 13.50
CA ALA A 308 -1.55 -13.90 13.03
C ALA A 308 -1.98 -15.34 13.26
N ASP A 309 -2.79 -15.61 14.28
CA ASP A 309 -3.29 -16.93 14.62
C ASP A 309 -4.13 -17.59 13.49
N ARG A 310 -4.62 -16.78 12.52
CA ARG A 310 -5.31 -17.30 11.33
C ARG A 310 -4.45 -18.21 10.45
N PHE A 311 -3.11 -18.13 10.59
CA PHE A 311 -2.17 -18.99 9.88
C PHE A 311 -1.81 -20.26 10.69
N ALA A 312 -2.13 -20.31 11.97
CA ALA A 312 -1.86 -21.45 12.82
C ALA A 312 -2.93 -22.55 12.63
N ASN A 313 -2.52 -23.82 12.65
CA ASN A 313 -3.39 -24.99 12.74
C ASN A 313 -4.54 -25.06 11.70
N GLY A 314 -4.30 -24.65 10.46
CA GLY A 314 -5.29 -24.74 9.39
C GLY A 314 -6.40 -23.69 9.48
N GLY A 315 -6.10 -22.51 10.00
CA GLY A 315 -6.99 -21.35 10.00
C GLY A 315 -7.56 -21.08 8.61
N GLN A 316 -8.77 -20.56 8.55
CA GLN A 316 -9.46 -20.28 7.29
C GLN A 316 -8.88 -19.01 6.64
N LEU A 317 -8.04 -19.18 5.63
CA LEU A 317 -7.54 -18.08 4.82
C LEU A 317 -8.68 -17.45 3.99
N ARG A 318 -8.66 -16.15 3.88
CA ARG A 318 -9.59 -15.37 3.05
C ARG A 318 -8.77 -14.52 2.08
N PRO A 319 -8.30 -15.12 0.95
CA PRO A 319 -7.46 -14.39 0.02
C PRO A 319 -8.11 -13.11 -0.47
N GLU A 320 -7.36 -12.02 -0.50
CA GLU A 320 -7.76 -10.80 -1.21
C GLU A 320 -7.78 -11.09 -2.71
N ALA A 321 -8.90 -10.79 -3.36
CA ALA A 321 -9.11 -11.12 -4.77
C ALA A 321 -8.73 -9.97 -5.72
N ASN A 322 -8.64 -8.74 -5.22
CA ASN A 322 -8.47 -7.53 -6.03
C ASN A 322 -7.05 -6.92 -5.91
N ILE A 323 -6.04 -7.79 -5.75
CA ILE A 323 -4.65 -7.35 -5.76
C ILE A 323 -4.16 -7.08 -7.18
N VAL A 324 -3.53 -5.97 -7.34
CA VAL A 324 -2.85 -5.53 -8.58
C VAL A 324 -1.35 -5.48 -8.37
#